data_9c167067d4da8e9cd6b8d99d8d267b80
#
_entry.id   9c167067d4da8e9cd6b8d99d8d267b80
#
_cell.length_a   1.000
_cell.length_b   1.000
_cell.length_c   1.000
_cell.angle_alpha   90.00
_cell.angle_beta   90.00
_cell.angle_gamma   90.00
#
_symmetry.space_group_name_H-M   'P 1'
#
loop_
_entity.id
_entity.type
_entity.pdbx_description
1 polymer ?
#
loop_
_entity_poly.entity_id
_entity_poly.type
_entity_poly.pdbx_seq_one_letter_code
_entity_poly.pdbx_strand_id
1 'polypeptide(L)'
;MANDLIFDIACLFPSLRFKGVERGDIPGITREGFDDTELRDYLYHGPGAALSHGEQLILEFLLNLADPYTHTRFNLGLAVNLFGPKNLEALVKGIIRFHNRD
;
A
#
# COMPACT_ATOMS: atom_id res chain seq x y z
N MET A 1 -1.02 -5.04 16.28
CA MET A 1 -2.36 -4.84 15.74
C MET A 1 -2.32 -4.77 14.23
N ALA A 2 -3.42 -5.10 13.57
CA ALA A 2 -3.46 -5.14 12.09
C ALA A 2 -3.15 -3.79 11.45
N ASN A 3 -3.53 -2.68 12.09
CA ASN A 3 -3.31 -1.34 11.56
C ASN A 3 -1.84 -0.98 11.49
N ASP A 4 -1.07 -1.34 12.53
CA ASP A 4 0.38 -1.10 12.55
C ASP A 4 1.07 -1.95 11.49
N LEU A 5 0.54 -3.13 11.23
CA LEU A 5 1.10 -4.05 10.26
C LEU A 5 1.01 -3.47 8.85
N ILE A 6 -0.12 -2.82 8.50
CA ILE A 6 -0.25 -2.20 7.19
C ILE A 6 0.78 -1.08 7.02
N PHE A 7 0.99 -0.27 8.07
CA PHE A 7 2.03 0.76 8.03
C PHE A 7 3.41 0.13 7.80
N ASP A 8 3.72 -0.92 8.55
CA ASP A 8 5.02 -1.59 8.43
C ASP A 8 5.24 -2.13 7.01
N ILE A 9 4.20 -2.73 6.43
CA ILE A 9 4.28 -3.27 5.07
C ILE A 9 4.45 -2.13 4.08
N ALA A 10 3.71 -1.02 4.25
CA ALA A 10 3.85 0.14 3.37
C ALA A 10 5.28 0.67 3.35
N CYS A 11 5.94 0.65 4.51
CA CYS A 11 7.32 1.14 4.63
C CYS A 11 8.35 0.24 3.95
N LEU A 12 7.97 -0.95 3.52
CA LEU A 12 8.86 -1.81 2.74
C LEU A 12 9.05 -1.31 1.30
N PHE A 13 8.10 -0.52 0.80
CA PHE A 13 8.12 -0.07 -0.61
C PHE A 13 8.95 1.20 -0.75
N PRO A 14 10.08 1.14 -1.49
CA PRO A 14 10.90 2.36 -1.70
C PRO A 14 10.12 3.52 -2.30
N SER A 15 9.19 3.26 -3.22
CA SER A 15 8.38 4.32 -3.82
C SER A 15 7.54 5.06 -2.79
N LEU A 16 6.95 4.35 -1.83
CA LEU A 16 6.15 4.98 -0.79
C LEU A 16 7.03 5.71 0.22
N ARG A 17 8.22 5.16 0.51
CA ARG A 17 9.17 5.85 1.39
C ARG A 17 9.60 7.17 0.78
N PHE A 18 9.82 7.18 -0.53
CA PHE A 18 10.14 8.41 -1.25
C PHE A 18 8.99 9.43 -1.14
N LYS A 19 7.76 8.97 -1.10
CA LYS A 19 6.57 9.83 -0.96
C LYS A 19 6.27 10.19 0.49
N GLY A 20 7.10 9.80 1.43
CA GLY A 20 6.97 10.22 2.81
C GLY A 20 6.06 9.37 3.68
N VAL A 21 5.85 8.10 3.32
CA VAL A 21 4.96 7.23 4.10
C VAL A 21 5.40 7.13 5.56
N GLU A 22 6.72 7.13 5.82
CA GLU A 22 7.22 7.02 7.19
C GLU A 22 6.90 8.25 8.03
N ARG A 23 6.72 9.42 7.40
CA ARG A 23 6.36 10.67 8.08
C ARG A 23 4.86 10.87 8.18
N GLY A 24 4.06 9.94 7.66
CA GLY A 24 2.62 10.11 7.63
C GLY A 24 2.13 11.02 6.51
N ASP A 25 2.91 11.17 5.45
CA ASP A 25 2.53 12.06 4.33
C ASP A 25 1.49 11.43 3.41
N ILE A 26 1.22 10.13 3.56
CA ILE A 26 0.19 9.46 2.77
C ILE A 26 -1.05 9.28 3.65
N PRO A 27 -2.14 9.99 3.33
CA PRO A 27 -3.36 9.92 4.15
C PRO A 27 -3.86 8.47 4.29
N GLY A 28 -4.25 8.13 5.50
CA GLY A 28 -4.76 6.80 5.80
C GLY A 28 -3.71 5.79 6.24
N ILE A 29 -2.43 6.11 6.06
CA ILE A 29 -1.33 5.21 6.46
C ILE A 29 -0.47 5.93 7.48
N THR A 30 -0.65 5.61 8.76
CA THR A 30 0.12 6.20 9.85
C THR A 30 0.55 5.14 10.84
N ARG A 31 1.49 5.50 11.71
CA ARG A 31 1.94 4.60 12.78
C ARG A 31 0.81 4.26 13.75
N GLU A 32 -0.12 5.20 13.94
CA GLU A 32 -1.22 5.04 14.87
C GLU A 32 -2.33 4.16 14.34
N GLY A 33 -2.41 3.99 13.03
CA GLY A 33 -3.43 3.13 12.47
C GLY A 33 -3.61 3.33 10.97
N PHE A 34 -4.41 2.45 10.41
CA PHE A 34 -4.73 2.46 8.98
C PHE A 34 -6.21 2.81 8.81
N ASP A 35 -6.49 3.81 8.00
CA ASP A 35 -7.86 4.24 7.69
C ASP A 35 -8.08 4.05 6.19
N ASP A 36 -8.82 3.01 5.83
CA ASP A 36 -9.03 2.66 4.43
C ASP A 36 -9.89 3.69 3.70
N THR A 37 -10.83 4.33 4.38
CA THR A 37 -11.65 5.37 3.77
C THR A 37 -10.80 6.57 3.39
N GLU A 38 -9.93 7.01 4.29
CA GLU A 38 -9.04 8.13 4.02
C GLU A 38 -8.07 7.82 2.89
N LEU A 39 -7.52 6.61 2.86
CA LEU A 39 -6.61 6.21 1.79
C LEU A 39 -7.33 6.14 0.45
N ARG A 40 -8.55 5.60 0.42
CA ARG A 40 -9.34 5.56 -0.80
C ARG A 40 -9.64 6.95 -1.34
N ASP A 41 -10.03 7.86 -0.46
CA ASP A 41 -10.32 9.23 -0.88
C ASP A 41 -9.06 9.89 -1.45
N TYR A 42 -7.92 9.69 -0.81
CA TYR A 42 -6.66 10.21 -1.31
C TYR A 42 -6.35 9.64 -2.70
N LEU A 43 -6.48 8.33 -2.86
CA LEU A 43 -6.08 7.63 -4.09
C LEU A 43 -7.02 7.92 -5.25
N TYR A 44 -8.33 7.92 -5.02
CA TYR A 44 -9.30 7.99 -6.11
C TYR A 44 -9.92 9.37 -6.31
N HIS A 45 -9.91 10.21 -5.28
CA HIS A 45 -10.57 11.52 -5.32
C HIS A 45 -9.66 12.67 -4.90
N GLY A 46 -8.39 12.40 -4.62
CA GLY A 46 -7.45 13.39 -4.14
C GLY A 46 -6.14 13.34 -4.90
N PRO A 47 -5.08 13.93 -4.31
CA PRO A 47 -3.77 14.00 -4.98
C PRO A 47 -3.17 12.65 -5.37
N GLY A 48 -3.57 11.57 -4.72
CA GLY A 48 -3.08 10.23 -5.07
C GLY A 48 -3.48 9.79 -6.46
N ALA A 49 -4.53 10.38 -7.04
CA ALA A 49 -4.93 10.06 -8.41
C ALA A 49 -3.87 10.45 -9.44
N ALA A 50 -2.95 11.35 -9.08
CA ALA A 50 -1.87 11.78 -9.94
C ALA A 50 -0.58 10.97 -9.75
N LEU A 51 -0.56 10.00 -8.86
CA LEU A 51 0.59 9.13 -8.66
C LEU A 51 0.81 8.26 -9.89
N SER A 52 2.02 7.72 -10.05
CA SER A 52 2.29 6.77 -11.11
C SER A 52 1.40 5.54 -10.97
N HIS A 53 1.17 4.84 -12.07
CA HIS A 53 0.33 3.64 -12.04
C HIS A 53 0.89 2.59 -11.06
N GLY A 54 2.22 2.44 -11.03
CA GLY A 54 2.83 1.51 -10.08
C GLY A 54 2.59 1.89 -8.62
N GLU A 55 2.69 3.19 -8.32
CA GLU A 55 2.41 3.66 -6.96
C GLU A 55 0.95 3.47 -6.58
N GLN A 56 0.03 3.73 -7.51
CA GLN A 56 -1.38 3.48 -7.28
C GLN A 56 -1.64 1.99 -6.99
N LEU A 57 -0.97 1.10 -7.71
CA LEU A 57 -1.10 -0.33 -7.49
C LEU A 57 -0.59 -0.74 -6.10
N ILE A 58 0.47 -0.11 -5.60
CA ILE A 58 0.94 -0.38 -4.24
C ILE A 58 -0.14 -0.02 -3.22
N LEU A 59 -0.76 1.14 -3.37
CA LEU A 59 -1.82 1.56 -2.46
C LEU A 59 -3.03 0.62 -2.56
N GLU A 60 -3.38 0.18 -3.77
CA GLU A 60 -4.46 -0.79 -3.95
C GLU A 60 -4.14 -2.13 -3.30
N PHE A 61 -2.86 -2.53 -3.33
CA PHE A 61 -2.41 -3.72 -2.63
C PHE A 61 -2.66 -3.61 -1.13
N LEU A 62 -2.30 -2.48 -0.52
CA LEU A 62 -2.51 -2.26 0.91
C LEU A 62 -4.00 -2.28 1.27
N LEU A 63 -4.83 -1.64 0.46
CA LEU A 63 -6.28 -1.69 0.65
C LEU A 63 -6.79 -3.12 0.59
N ASN A 64 -6.30 -3.89 -0.37
CA ASN A 64 -6.72 -5.28 -0.55
C ASN A 64 -6.31 -6.15 0.65
N LEU A 65 -5.11 -5.93 1.19
CA LEU A 65 -4.69 -6.65 2.39
C LEU A 65 -5.60 -6.34 3.58
N ALA A 66 -5.98 -5.07 3.73
CA ALA A 66 -6.79 -4.65 4.87
C ALA A 66 -8.21 -5.18 4.79
N ASP A 67 -8.81 -5.19 3.59
CA ASP A 67 -10.18 -5.66 3.40
C ASP A 67 -10.34 -6.21 1.98
N PRO A 68 -10.00 -7.49 1.77
CA PRO A 68 -10.02 -8.07 0.43
C PRO A 68 -11.41 -8.22 -0.17
N TYR A 69 -12.44 -8.16 0.65
CA TYR A 69 -13.81 -8.29 0.16
C TYR A 69 -14.35 -6.98 -0.42
N THR A 70 -13.91 -5.85 0.12
CA THR A 70 -14.34 -4.53 -0.33
C THR A 70 -13.40 -3.97 -1.38
N HIS A 71 -12.08 -4.15 -1.20
CA HIS A 71 -11.07 -3.54 -2.06
C HIS A 71 -10.48 -4.58 -3.01
N THR A 72 -11.04 -4.67 -4.22
CA THR A 72 -10.72 -5.74 -5.16
C THR A 72 -10.00 -5.24 -6.42
N ARG A 73 -9.54 -3.98 -6.44
CA ARG A 73 -8.93 -3.41 -7.64
C ARG A 73 -7.48 -3.80 -7.87
N PHE A 74 -6.80 -4.32 -6.84
CA PHE A 74 -5.40 -4.69 -7.00
C PHE A 74 -5.26 -5.80 -8.03
N ASN A 75 -4.35 -5.61 -8.98
CA ASN A 75 -4.11 -6.56 -10.06
C ASN A 75 -2.66 -7.03 -9.97
N LEU A 76 -2.46 -8.27 -9.54
CA LEU A 76 -1.13 -8.82 -9.35
C LEU A 76 -0.34 -8.89 -10.66
N GLY A 77 -0.99 -9.26 -11.76
CA GLY A 77 -0.32 -9.34 -13.05
C GLY A 77 0.24 -8.00 -13.50
N LEU A 78 -0.53 -6.92 -13.32
CA LEU A 78 -0.03 -5.58 -13.62
C LEU A 78 1.12 -5.21 -12.69
N ALA A 79 1.03 -5.54 -11.40
CA ALA A 79 2.09 -5.23 -10.47
C ALA A 79 3.41 -5.91 -10.88
N VAL A 80 3.34 -7.18 -11.26
CA VAL A 80 4.52 -7.92 -11.71
C VAL A 80 5.15 -7.25 -12.93
N ASN A 81 4.33 -6.72 -13.83
CA ASN A 81 4.83 -6.08 -15.04
C ASN A 81 5.34 -4.66 -14.80
N LEU A 82 4.73 -3.92 -13.87
CA LEU A 82 5.02 -2.51 -13.70
C LEU A 82 6.04 -2.22 -12.59
N PHE A 83 6.14 -3.10 -11.60
CA PHE A 83 7.04 -2.86 -10.48
C PHE A 83 8.50 -3.08 -10.89
N GLY A 84 9.38 -2.15 -10.46
CA GLY A 84 10.81 -2.40 -10.52
C GLY A 84 11.19 -3.45 -9.48
N PRO A 85 12.44 -3.95 -9.55
CA PRO A 85 12.88 -5.06 -8.69
C PRO A 85 12.70 -4.79 -7.19
N LYS A 86 12.93 -3.55 -6.76
CA LYS A 86 12.84 -3.21 -5.33
C LYS A 86 11.40 -3.22 -4.84
N ASN A 87 10.47 -2.69 -5.63
CA ASN A 87 9.06 -2.71 -5.25
C ASN A 87 8.49 -4.12 -5.36
N LEU A 88 8.96 -4.91 -6.32
CA LEU A 88 8.52 -6.30 -6.43
C LEU A 88 8.98 -7.12 -5.22
N GLU A 89 10.22 -6.91 -4.80
CA GLU A 89 10.73 -7.54 -3.59
C GLU A 89 9.91 -7.15 -2.37
N ALA A 90 9.56 -5.86 -2.27
CA ALA A 90 8.73 -5.36 -1.17
C ALA A 90 7.35 -6.00 -1.18
N LEU A 91 6.77 -6.19 -2.37
CA LEU A 91 5.47 -6.85 -2.50
C LEU A 91 5.52 -8.27 -1.93
N VAL A 92 6.53 -9.04 -2.31
CA VAL A 92 6.68 -10.41 -1.83
C VAL A 92 6.89 -10.44 -0.32
N LYS A 93 7.75 -9.57 0.20
CA LYS A 93 7.99 -9.47 1.63
C LYS A 93 6.72 -9.07 2.38
N GLY A 94 5.95 -8.15 1.81
CA GLY A 94 4.71 -7.71 2.42
C GLY A 94 3.67 -8.83 2.50
N ILE A 95 3.57 -9.62 1.44
CA ILE A 95 2.66 -10.77 1.43
C ILE A 95 3.04 -11.77 2.53
N ILE A 96 4.33 -12.10 2.62
CA ILE A 96 4.81 -13.06 3.61
C ILE A 96 4.59 -12.53 5.03
N ARG A 97 4.91 -11.25 5.24
CA ARG A 97 4.74 -10.65 6.55
C ARG A 97 3.27 -10.64 6.97
N PHE A 98 2.38 -10.30 6.06
CA PHE A 98 0.95 -10.27 6.38
C PHE A 98 0.43 -11.68 6.66
N HIS A 99 0.89 -12.66 5.89
CA HIS A 99 0.52 -14.06 6.10
C HIS A 99 0.94 -14.53 7.50
N ASN A 100 2.10 -14.08 7.98
CA ASN A 100 2.67 -14.50 9.25
C ASN A 100 2.36 -13.53 10.39
N ARG A 101 1.27 -12.76 10.29
CA ARG A 101 1.00 -11.66 11.23
C ARG A 101 0.67 -12.10 12.64
N ASP A 102 0.34 -13.34 12.84
CA ASP A 102 0.13 -13.86 14.17
C ASP A 102 1.42 -14.46 14.72
#